data_83e58c533376817efc6f5db2658207aa
#
_entry.id   83e58c533376817efc6f5db2658207aa
#
_cell.length_a   1.000
_cell.length_b   1.000
_cell.length_c   1.000
_cell.angle_alpha   90.00
_cell.angle_beta   90.00
_cell.angle_gamma   90.00
#
_symmetry.space_group_name_H-M   'P 1'
#
loop_
_entity.id
_entity.type
_entity.pdbx_description
1 polymer ?
#
loop_
_entity_poly.entity_id
_entity_poly.type
_entity_poly.pdbx_seq_one_letter_code
_entity_poly.pdbx_strand_id
1 'polypeptide(L)'
;TIQYFFSEVIAMFKNLGLQLYSIRDYMKDPEMADFAFERVAKMGYTEAQTAGNAFDAELFGKLLTKHGIKIVGTHYDYGEIINNPEKTMEIHRMWGTTNVGIGGMPGEARGSLANLNEFIDKFNKVSEIYAKNGFKLTYHNHNFEFVRIDAFKTLMDVMYEKFNPDTISFVLDTCWVAAGGADVCAWIEKLAGRIDILHLKDITVVNENGRITPRMTEIGNGNLEWNRILKTAEETGVKHYVVEQDGFFLDGNNPFASLKASADYLKPFIK
;
A
#
# COMPACT_ATOMS: atom_id res chain seq x y z
N THR A 1 -15.96 2.32 -38.51
CA THR A 1 -14.88 3.12 -37.89
C THR A 1 -15.29 3.33 -36.45
N ILE A 2 -14.73 2.54 -35.52
CA ILE A 2 -14.94 2.73 -34.07
C ILE A 2 -14.06 3.90 -33.70
N GLN A 3 -14.70 5.03 -33.41
CA GLN A 3 -14.06 6.22 -32.90
C GLN A 3 -13.79 5.96 -31.41
N TYR A 4 -12.55 5.58 -31.05
CA TYR A 4 -12.13 5.57 -29.67
C TYR A 4 -12.15 7.03 -29.19
N PHE A 5 -13.10 7.36 -28.35
CA PHE A 5 -13.04 8.57 -27.54
C PHE A 5 -11.85 8.40 -26.58
N PHE A 6 -10.71 8.96 -26.93
CA PHE A 6 -9.70 9.30 -25.92
C PHE A 6 -10.34 10.38 -25.06
N SER A 7 -10.92 10.01 -23.92
CA SER A 7 -11.16 10.97 -22.87
C SER A 7 -9.79 11.57 -22.52
N GLU A 8 -9.68 12.89 -22.53
CA GLU A 8 -8.46 13.56 -22.06
C GLU A 8 -8.09 12.96 -20.71
N VAL A 9 -6.89 12.41 -20.62
CA VAL A 9 -6.38 11.87 -19.35
C VAL A 9 -6.13 13.08 -18.46
N ILE A 10 -6.96 13.24 -17.44
CA ILE A 10 -6.81 14.32 -16.46
C ILE A 10 -5.73 13.90 -15.47
N ALA A 11 -4.72 14.74 -15.28
CA ALA A 11 -3.71 14.52 -14.25
C ALA A 11 -4.35 14.60 -12.86
N MET A 12 -4.19 13.55 -12.05
CA MET A 12 -4.97 13.32 -10.82
C MET A 12 -4.14 13.43 -9.55
N PHE A 13 -2.88 12.99 -9.55
CA PHE A 13 -2.01 13.03 -8.37
C PHE A 13 -0.62 13.61 -8.69
N LYS A 14 0.15 13.98 -7.65
CA LYS A 14 1.43 14.71 -7.85
C LYS A 14 2.66 13.81 -7.81
N ASN A 15 2.67 12.83 -6.93
CA ASN A 15 3.83 12.01 -6.65
C ASN A 15 3.49 10.55 -6.84
N LEU A 16 4.42 9.80 -7.43
CA LEU A 16 4.32 8.35 -7.55
C LEU A 16 5.19 7.70 -6.48
N GLY A 17 4.58 6.86 -5.67
CA GLY A 17 5.24 6.08 -4.62
C GLY A 17 5.49 4.63 -5.01
N LEU A 18 6.43 4.01 -4.30
CA LEU A 18 6.75 2.59 -4.40
C LEU A 18 6.70 1.93 -3.02
N GLN A 19 5.94 0.82 -2.90
CA GLN A 19 6.11 -0.08 -1.76
C GLN A 19 7.38 -0.92 -1.97
N LEU A 20 8.33 -0.76 -1.05
CA LEU A 20 9.67 -1.36 -1.19
C LEU A 20 9.68 -2.88 -1.09
N TYR A 21 8.58 -3.51 -0.66
CA TYR A 21 8.42 -4.95 -0.74
C TYR A 21 8.54 -5.48 -2.18
N SER A 22 8.17 -4.68 -3.17
CA SER A 22 8.33 -5.02 -4.60
C SER A 22 9.80 -5.25 -5.00
N ILE A 23 10.74 -4.62 -4.27
CA ILE A 23 12.19 -4.75 -4.49
C ILE A 23 12.91 -5.30 -3.25
N ARG A 24 12.20 -6.07 -2.40
CA ARG A 24 12.70 -6.57 -1.11
C ARG A 24 14.03 -7.31 -1.18
N ASP A 25 14.31 -7.96 -2.31
CA ASP A 25 15.56 -8.68 -2.48
C ASP A 25 16.79 -7.75 -2.55
N TYR A 26 16.58 -6.49 -2.90
CA TYR A 26 17.60 -5.43 -2.92
C TYR A 26 17.71 -4.69 -1.58
N MET A 27 16.83 -4.94 -0.61
CA MET A 27 16.82 -4.25 0.69
C MET A 27 17.69 -4.93 1.76
N LYS A 28 18.50 -5.94 1.38
CA LYS A 28 19.26 -6.77 2.30
C LYS A 28 20.56 -6.11 2.78
N ASP A 29 21.13 -5.24 1.98
CA ASP A 29 22.35 -4.50 2.29
C ASP A 29 22.32 -3.08 1.69
N PRO A 30 23.14 -2.15 2.18
CA PRO A 30 23.14 -0.76 1.73
C PRO A 30 23.52 -0.54 0.26
N GLU A 31 24.41 -1.33 -0.31
CA GLU A 31 24.89 -1.15 -1.70
C GLU A 31 23.78 -1.56 -2.68
N MET A 32 23.13 -2.70 -2.42
CA MET A 32 21.98 -3.14 -3.21
C MET A 32 20.80 -2.18 -3.09
N ALA A 33 20.55 -1.63 -1.90
CA ALA A 33 19.48 -0.66 -1.68
C ALA A 33 19.78 0.65 -2.43
N ASP A 34 21.00 1.18 -2.36
CA ASP A 34 21.42 2.39 -3.08
C ASP A 34 21.25 2.23 -4.59
N PHE A 35 21.68 1.10 -5.14
CA PHE A 35 21.48 0.74 -6.55
C PHE A 35 19.99 0.71 -6.93
N ALA A 36 19.16 0.08 -6.08
CA ALA A 36 17.73 -0.05 -6.36
C ALA A 36 17.03 1.31 -6.29
N PHE A 37 17.33 2.15 -5.30
CA PHE A 37 16.75 3.48 -5.14
C PHE A 37 17.12 4.40 -6.31
N GLU A 38 18.37 4.37 -6.79
CA GLU A 38 18.75 5.10 -8.00
C GLU A 38 17.90 4.70 -9.20
N ARG A 39 17.67 3.40 -9.40
CA ARG A 39 16.89 2.90 -10.54
C ARG A 39 15.44 3.33 -10.48
N VAL A 40 14.78 3.16 -9.33
CA VAL A 40 13.36 3.52 -9.19
C VAL A 40 13.17 5.04 -9.24
N ALA A 41 14.09 5.84 -8.70
CA ALA A 41 14.06 7.29 -8.84
C ALA A 41 14.11 7.74 -10.33
N LYS A 42 14.98 7.10 -11.14
CA LYS A 42 15.05 7.34 -12.60
C LYS A 42 13.78 6.95 -13.35
N MET A 43 12.92 6.10 -12.79
CA MET A 43 11.61 5.74 -13.34
C MET A 43 10.51 6.74 -12.97
N GLY A 44 10.79 7.70 -12.06
CA GLY A 44 9.85 8.71 -11.61
C GLY A 44 9.20 8.44 -10.25
N TYR A 45 9.64 7.43 -9.52
CA TYR A 45 9.21 7.22 -8.14
C TYR A 45 9.87 8.24 -7.21
N THR A 46 9.04 9.04 -6.54
CA THR A 46 9.48 10.13 -5.64
C THR A 46 9.08 9.90 -4.19
N GLU A 47 8.24 8.92 -3.95
CA GLU A 47 7.79 8.50 -2.62
C GLU A 47 8.05 7.01 -2.42
N ALA A 48 8.20 6.60 -1.15
CA ALA A 48 8.32 5.19 -0.79
C ALA A 48 7.50 4.87 0.46
N GLN A 49 6.93 3.67 0.49
CA GLN A 49 6.49 3.02 1.72
C GLN A 49 7.46 1.89 2.04
N THR A 50 7.96 1.84 3.28
CA THR A 50 8.92 0.81 3.67
C THR A 50 8.23 -0.50 4.01
N ALA A 51 8.95 -1.61 3.84
CA ALA A 51 8.53 -2.96 4.26
C ALA A 51 9.52 -3.51 5.30
N GLY A 52 9.76 -2.73 6.36
CA GLY A 52 10.88 -2.95 7.28
C GLY A 52 12.19 -2.44 6.68
N ASN A 53 13.27 -2.66 7.42
CA ASN A 53 14.64 -2.39 6.98
C ASN A 53 15.57 -3.49 7.53
N ALA A 54 16.48 -3.97 6.69
CA ALA A 54 17.39 -5.05 7.06
C ALA A 54 18.73 -4.55 7.62
N PHE A 55 18.98 -3.23 7.60
CA PHE A 55 20.19 -2.58 8.08
C PHE A 55 19.86 -1.30 8.85
N ASP A 56 20.85 -0.54 9.25
CA ASP A 56 20.69 0.66 10.08
C ASP A 56 19.64 1.64 9.53
N ALA A 57 18.72 2.04 10.39
CA ALA A 57 17.57 2.86 10.00
C ALA A 57 17.95 4.27 9.53
N GLU A 58 19.00 4.86 10.12
CA GLU A 58 19.47 6.19 9.72
C GLU A 58 20.11 6.15 8.33
N LEU A 59 20.96 5.15 8.09
CA LEU A 59 21.56 4.95 6.77
C LEU A 59 20.49 4.68 5.71
N PHE A 60 19.50 3.84 6.01
CA PHE A 60 18.36 3.56 5.13
C PHE A 60 17.62 4.85 4.69
N GLY A 61 17.27 5.70 5.63
CA GLY A 61 16.64 6.99 5.34
C GLY A 61 17.51 7.93 4.53
N LYS A 62 18.83 7.98 4.83
CA LYS A 62 19.82 8.78 4.07
C LYS A 62 19.92 8.32 2.61
N LEU A 63 19.92 7.01 2.35
CA LEU A 63 19.98 6.48 0.99
C LEU A 63 18.74 6.85 0.16
N LEU A 64 17.53 6.74 0.73
CA LEU A 64 16.31 7.21 0.05
C LEU A 64 16.37 8.70 -0.26
N THR A 65 16.74 9.52 0.72
CA THR A 65 16.87 10.98 0.57
C THR A 65 17.91 11.36 -0.49
N LYS A 66 19.05 10.65 -0.56
CA LYS A 66 20.09 10.82 -1.58
C LYS A 66 19.52 10.74 -3.01
N HIS A 67 18.53 9.89 -3.22
CA HIS A 67 17.88 9.71 -4.53
C HIS A 67 16.59 10.51 -4.68
N GLY A 68 16.29 11.44 -3.75
CA GLY A 68 15.10 12.29 -3.81
C GLY A 68 13.78 11.56 -3.50
N ILE A 69 13.85 10.41 -2.83
CA ILE A 69 12.68 9.61 -2.46
C ILE A 69 12.30 9.91 -1.01
N LYS A 70 11.04 10.29 -0.77
CA LYS A 70 10.48 10.57 0.56
C LYS A 70 9.75 9.34 1.10
N ILE A 71 9.93 9.03 2.37
CA ILE A 71 9.14 8.00 3.04
C ILE A 71 7.79 8.60 3.45
N VAL A 72 6.69 8.04 2.93
CA VAL A 72 5.32 8.51 3.18
C VAL A 72 4.53 7.60 4.13
N GLY A 73 5.07 6.47 4.46
CA GLY A 73 4.51 5.51 5.41
C GLY A 73 5.36 4.24 5.50
N THR A 74 4.95 3.35 6.37
CA THR A 74 5.71 2.13 6.62
C THR A 74 4.80 0.90 6.72
N HIS A 75 5.34 -0.29 6.43
CA HIS A 75 4.91 -1.55 7.04
C HIS A 75 5.94 -1.91 8.09
N TYR A 76 5.63 -1.60 9.35
CA TYR A 76 6.52 -1.79 10.48
C TYR A 76 6.10 -3.00 11.32
N ASP A 77 6.97 -3.46 12.19
CA ASP A 77 6.67 -4.61 13.05
C ASP A 77 5.56 -4.28 14.05
N TYR A 78 4.50 -5.10 14.09
CA TYR A 78 3.36 -4.90 14.97
C TYR A 78 3.76 -4.93 16.45
N GLY A 79 4.68 -5.85 16.83
CA GLY A 79 5.17 -5.96 18.20
C GLY A 79 5.91 -4.70 18.65
N GLU A 80 6.75 -4.12 17.78
CA GLU A 80 7.44 -2.85 18.05
C GLU A 80 6.45 -1.68 18.18
N ILE A 81 5.44 -1.61 17.32
CA ILE A 81 4.39 -0.58 17.39
C ILE A 81 3.66 -0.62 18.74
N ILE A 82 3.28 -1.81 19.20
CA ILE A 82 2.50 -2.00 20.44
C ILE A 82 3.36 -1.83 21.68
N ASN A 83 4.57 -2.43 21.71
CA ASN A 83 5.36 -2.55 22.92
C ASN A 83 6.41 -1.42 23.07
N ASN A 84 6.86 -0.82 21.97
CA ASN A 84 7.93 0.18 21.93
C ASN A 84 7.53 1.44 21.15
N PRO A 85 6.39 2.10 21.46
CA PRO A 85 5.85 3.20 20.67
C PRO A 85 6.81 4.40 20.57
N GLU A 86 7.53 4.73 21.64
CA GLU A 86 8.46 5.86 21.65
C GLU A 86 9.62 5.65 20.68
N LYS A 87 10.27 4.48 20.74
CA LYS A 87 11.34 4.09 19.81
C LYS A 87 10.85 4.05 18.37
N THR A 88 9.66 3.49 18.15
CA THR A 88 9.03 3.45 16.83
C THR A 88 8.81 4.85 16.27
N MET A 89 8.26 5.78 17.07
CA MET A 89 8.07 7.16 16.65
C MET A 89 9.38 7.90 16.40
N GLU A 90 10.45 7.62 17.16
CA GLU A 90 11.78 8.19 16.95
C GLU A 90 12.33 7.82 15.57
N ILE A 91 12.26 6.54 15.18
CA ILE A 91 12.68 6.07 13.86
C ILE A 91 11.85 6.75 12.75
N HIS A 92 10.54 6.87 12.94
CA HIS A 92 9.68 7.51 11.94
C HIS A 92 9.93 9.01 11.81
N ARG A 93 10.25 9.71 12.92
CA ARG A 93 10.71 11.12 12.86
C ARG A 93 12.00 11.27 12.06
N MET A 94 12.94 10.36 12.26
CA MET A 94 14.21 10.32 11.50
C MET A 94 13.94 10.13 10.00
N TRP A 95 12.95 9.32 9.64
CA TRP A 95 12.53 9.10 8.25
C TRP A 95 11.62 10.20 7.69
N GLY A 96 11.20 11.15 8.51
CA GLY A 96 10.35 12.28 8.10
C GLY A 96 8.90 11.89 7.78
N THR A 97 8.41 10.76 8.27
CA THR A 97 7.02 10.32 8.11
C THR A 97 6.28 10.26 9.43
N THR A 98 4.98 10.55 9.39
CA THR A 98 4.07 10.41 10.52
C THR A 98 3.09 9.24 10.36
N ASN A 99 3.14 8.52 9.24
CA ASN A 99 2.30 7.35 8.96
C ASN A 99 3.03 6.07 9.39
N VAL A 100 2.63 5.50 10.52
CA VAL A 100 3.18 4.27 11.08
C VAL A 100 2.21 3.13 10.77
N GLY A 101 2.56 2.26 9.82
CA GLY A 101 1.65 1.23 9.34
C GLY A 101 2.08 -0.18 9.67
N ILE A 102 1.10 -1.08 9.62
CA ILE A 102 1.33 -2.52 9.60
C ILE A 102 0.90 -3.11 8.26
N GLY A 103 1.64 -4.11 7.79
CA GLY A 103 1.36 -4.80 6.53
C GLY A 103 0.19 -5.79 6.60
N GLY A 104 -0.53 -5.84 7.72
CA GLY A 104 -1.69 -6.70 7.95
C GLY A 104 -1.80 -7.12 9.40
N MET A 105 -2.96 -7.65 9.80
CA MET A 105 -3.18 -8.13 11.17
C MET A 105 -2.34 -9.38 11.48
N PRO A 106 -1.91 -9.57 12.74
CA PRO A 106 -1.28 -10.80 13.20
C PRO A 106 -2.13 -12.03 12.91
N GLY A 107 -1.48 -13.18 12.72
CA GLY A 107 -2.18 -14.44 12.39
C GLY A 107 -3.25 -14.83 13.39
N GLU A 108 -3.00 -14.60 14.67
CA GLU A 108 -3.94 -14.89 15.77
C GLU A 108 -5.25 -14.10 15.63
N ALA A 109 -5.19 -12.86 15.13
CA ALA A 109 -6.36 -12.01 14.95
C ALA A 109 -7.36 -12.56 13.90
N ARG A 110 -6.90 -13.43 13.01
CA ARG A 110 -7.71 -14.07 11.95
C ARG A 110 -8.53 -15.24 12.43
N GLY A 111 -8.23 -15.76 13.63
CA GLY A 111 -8.78 -17.03 14.13
C GLY A 111 -10.26 -16.98 14.52
N SER A 112 -10.76 -15.81 14.96
CA SER A 112 -12.14 -15.62 15.38
C SER A 112 -12.52 -14.14 15.45
N LEU A 113 -13.81 -13.85 15.49
CA LEU A 113 -14.30 -12.48 15.73
C LEU A 113 -13.85 -11.94 17.10
N ALA A 114 -13.72 -12.79 18.11
CA ALA A 114 -13.20 -12.40 19.42
C ALA A 114 -11.74 -11.95 19.33
N ASN A 115 -10.89 -12.71 18.63
CA ASN A 115 -9.49 -12.39 18.42
C ASN A 115 -9.32 -11.10 17.59
N LEU A 116 -10.15 -10.92 16.54
CA LEU A 116 -10.18 -9.69 15.76
C LEU A 116 -10.53 -8.49 16.66
N ASN A 117 -11.53 -8.59 17.50
CA ASN A 117 -11.90 -7.52 18.42
C ASN A 117 -10.77 -7.20 19.40
N GLU A 118 -10.09 -8.19 19.95
CA GLU A 118 -8.93 -7.98 20.81
C GLU A 118 -7.79 -7.23 20.10
N PHE A 119 -7.52 -7.59 18.84
CA PHE A 119 -6.56 -6.86 18.00
C PHE A 119 -7.00 -5.41 17.80
N ILE A 120 -8.26 -5.18 17.43
CA ILE A 120 -8.81 -3.82 17.20
C ILE A 120 -8.71 -2.98 18.47
N ASP A 121 -9.07 -3.52 19.62
CA ASP A 121 -9.03 -2.81 20.90
C ASP A 121 -7.59 -2.42 21.27
N LYS A 122 -6.62 -3.32 21.09
CA LYS A 122 -5.19 -3.04 21.31
C LYS A 122 -4.68 -1.97 20.34
N PHE A 123 -5.04 -2.07 19.06
CA PHE A 123 -4.60 -1.16 18.02
C PHE A 123 -5.19 0.23 18.21
N ASN A 124 -6.48 0.34 18.56
CA ASN A 124 -7.12 1.60 18.94
C ASN A 124 -6.44 2.25 20.14
N LYS A 125 -6.19 1.46 21.20
CA LYS A 125 -5.57 2.00 22.43
C LYS A 125 -4.18 2.57 22.16
N VAL A 126 -3.35 1.87 21.37
CA VAL A 126 -2.00 2.37 21.08
C VAL A 126 -2.04 3.53 20.08
N SER A 127 -3.01 3.56 19.15
CA SER A 127 -3.15 4.65 18.17
C SER A 127 -3.35 6.03 18.84
N GLU A 128 -3.98 6.07 20.04
CA GLU A 128 -4.13 7.30 20.82
C GLU A 128 -2.78 7.83 21.33
N ILE A 129 -1.82 6.95 21.64
CA ILE A 129 -0.45 7.34 22.04
C ILE A 129 0.25 8.00 20.84
N TYR A 130 0.15 7.38 19.66
CA TYR A 130 0.71 7.91 18.43
C TYR A 130 0.09 9.26 18.06
N ALA A 131 -1.24 9.37 18.11
CA ALA A 131 -1.96 10.60 17.78
C ALA A 131 -1.58 11.78 18.68
N LYS A 132 -1.41 11.58 20.00
CA LYS A 132 -0.94 12.62 20.93
C LYS A 132 0.46 13.15 20.58
N ASN A 133 1.25 12.39 19.82
CA ASN A 133 2.58 12.75 19.36
C ASN A 133 2.63 13.17 17.88
N GLY A 134 1.47 13.41 17.24
CA GLY A 134 1.35 13.85 15.85
C GLY A 134 1.54 12.76 14.80
N PHE A 135 1.44 11.48 15.19
CA PHE A 135 1.49 10.34 14.29
C PHE A 135 0.10 9.76 14.05
N LYS A 136 -0.03 9.01 12.99
CA LYS A 136 -1.23 8.23 12.66
C LYS A 136 -0.85 6.78 12.40
N LEU A 137 -1.62 5.85 12.96
CA LEU A 137 -1.48 4.44 12.58
C LEU A 137 -2.19 4.17 11.26
N THR A 138 -1.63 3.29 10.46
CA THR A 138 -2.24 2.85 9.20
C THR A 138 -2.30 1.33 9.12
N TYR A 139 -3.38 0.83 8.52
CA TYR A 139 -3.65 -0.60 8.36
C TYR A 139 -3.72 -0.97 6.87
N HIS A 140 -2.90 -1.93 6.43
CA HIS A 140 -2.94 -2.49 5.08
C HIS A 140 -3.81 -3.75 5.03
N ASN A 141 -4.74 -3.80 4.07
CA ASN A 141 -5.60 -4.94 3.85
C ASN A 141 -5.05 -5.91 2.82
N HIS A 142 -5.44 -7.17 3.00
CA HIS A 142 -5.36 -8.26 2.02
C HIS A 142 -6.76 -8.71 1.60
N ASN A 143 -6.86 -9.86 0.94
CA ASN A 143 -8.15 -10.45 0.59
C ASN A 143 -8.83 -11.17 1.75
N PHE A 144 -8.08 -11.62 2.76
CA PHE A 144 -8.66 -12.36 3.89
C PHE A 144 -9.55 -11.50 4.78
N GLU A 145 -9.42 -10.17 4.78
CA GLU A 145 -10.34 -9.27 5.48
C GLU A 145 -11.74 -9.27 4.86
N PHE A 146 -11.87 -9.75 3.63
CA PHE A 146 -13.16 -9.89 2.95
C PHE A 146 -13.87 -11.22 3.25
N VAL A 147 -13.30 -12.05 4.13
CA VAL A 147 -14.01 -13.21 4.67
C VAL A 147 -15.26 -12.75 5.41
N ARG A 148 -16.41 -13.36 5.05
CA ARG A 148 -17.68 -13.05 5.70
C ARG A 148 -17.77 -13.68 7.08
N ILE A 149 -18.24 -12.88 8.03
CA ILE A 149 -18.54 -13.32 9.39
C ILE A 149 -20.03 -13.65 9.56
N ASP A 150 -20.86 -13.07 8.71
CA ASP A 150 -22.31 -13.33 8.63
C ASP A 150 -22.82 -12.99 7.22
N ALA A 151 -24.16 -12.93 7.05
CA ALA A 151 -24.79 -12.62 5.78
C ALA A 151 -24.52 -11.18 5.27
N PHE A 152 -24.11 -10.27 6.14
CA PHE A 152 -24.06 -8.83 5.85
C PHE A 152 -22.65 -8.23 5.97
N LYS A 153 -21.75 -8.81 6.81
CA LYS A 153 -20.46 -8.22 7.17
C LYS A 153 -19.28 -9.11 6.85
N THR A 154 -18.20 -8.47 6.45
CA THR A 154 -16.85 -9.04 6.36
C THR A 154 -16.00 -8.60 7.56
N LEU A 155 -14.80 -9.17 7.72
CA LEU A 155 -13.83 -8.68 8.71
C LEU A 155 -13.44 -7.23 8.43
N MET A 156 -13.33 -6.85 7.13
CA MET A 156 -13.03 -5.47 6.73
C MET A 156 -14.13 -4.48 7.17
N ASP A 157 -15.41 -4.89 7.12
CA ASP A 157 -16.53 -4.09 7.63
C ASP A 157 -16.40 -3.85 9.14
N VAL A 158 -16.02 -4.87 9.90
CA VAL A 158 -15.81 -4.75 11.35
C VAL A 158 -14.67 -3.78 11.67
N MET A 159 -13.56 -3.86 10.94
CA MET A 159 -12.45 -2.92 11.12
C MET A 159 -12.84 -1.48 10.74
N TYR A 160 -13.56 -1.31 9.62
CA TYR A 160 -14.09 0.00 9.24
C TYR A 160 -14.94 0.64 10.34
N GLU A 161 -15.83 -0.14 10.95
CA GLU A 161 -16.75 0.32 12.00
C GLU A 161 -16.05 0.58 13.34
N LYS A 162 -15.01 -0.18 13.68
CA LYS A 162 -14.43 -0.20 15.02
C LYS A 162 -13.08 0.50 15.15
N PHE A 163 -12.31 0.65 14.08
CA PHE A 163 -11.10 1.46 14.11
C PHE A 163 -11.46 2.92 14.35
N ASN A 164 -10.75 3.54 15.30
CA ASN A 164 -10.90 4.96 15.59
C ASN A 164 -10.53 5.80 14.36
N PRO A 165 -11.49 6.48 13.71
CA PRO A 165 -11.26 7.22 12.47
C PRO A 165 -10.31 8.42 12.62
N ASP A 166 -10.18 8.96 13.83
CA ASP A 166 -9.32 10.10 14.10
C ASP A 166 -7.84 9.73 14.19
N THR A 167 -7.55 8.46 14.57
CA THR A 167 -6.20 8.01 14.88
C THR A 167 -5.69 6.89 13.99
N ILE A 168 -6.60 6.21 13.26
CA ILE A 168 -6.27 5.10 12.35
C ILE A 168 -6.81 5.38 10.96
N SER A 169 -5.92 5.27 9.97
CA SER A 169 -6.21 5.34 8.54
C SER A 169 -5.95 3.99 7.88
N PHE A 170 -6.31 3.88 6.60
CA PHE A 170 -6.07 2.68 5.82
C PHE A 170 -4.97 2.88 4.77
N VAL A 171 -4.24 1.81 4.53
CA VAL A 171 -3.51 1.56 3.30
C VAL A 171 -4.38 0.60 2.50
N LEU A 172 -5.22 1.13 1.61
CA LEU A 172 -6.13 0.29 0.83
C LEU A 172 -5.42 -0.28 -0.39
N ASP A 173 -5.46 -1.61 -0.55
CA ASP A 173 -4.84 -2.31 -1.69
C ASP A 173 -5.90 -2.71 -2.72
N THR A 174 -5.78 -2.17 -3.93
CA THR A 174 -6.75 -2.37 -5.01
C THR A 174 -6.85 -3.82 -5.49
N CYS A 175 -5.71 -4.51 -5.60
CA CYS A 175 -5.66 -5.93 -5.98
C CYS A 175 -6.33 -6.82 -4.93
N TRP A 176 -6.02 -6.58 -3.65
CA TRP A 176 -6.56 -7.41 -2.58
C TRP A 176 -8.05 -7.17 -2.34
N VAL A 177 -8.57 -5.96 -2.56
CA VAL A 177 -10.01 -5.69 -2.58
C VAL A 177 -10.68 -6.50 -3.69
N ALA A 178 -10.15 -6.42 -4.92
CA ALA A 178 -10.68 -7.16 -6.07
C ALA A 178 -10.58 -8.68 -5.87
N ALA A 179 -9.45 -9.17 -5.37
CA ALA A 179 -9.24 -10.59 -5.05
C ALA A 179 -10.16 -11.09 -3.91
N GLY A 180 -10.60 -10.19 -3.04
CA GLY A 180 -11.64 -10.43 -2.04
C GLY A 180 -13.07 -10.45 -2.61
N GLY A 181 -13.23 -10.19 -3.92
CA GLY A 181 -14.54 -10.16 -4.60
C GLY A 181 -15.35 -8.89 -4.34
N ALA A 182 -14.72 -7.80 -3.91
CA ALA A 182 -15.36 -6.52 -3.64
C ALA A 182 -15.07 -5.48 -4.74
N ASP A 183 -15.95 -4.48 -4.89
CA ASP A 183 -15.73 -3.35 -5.80
C ASP A 183 -14.72 -2.37 -5.17
N VAL A 184 -13.63 -2.13 -5.90
CA VAL A 184 -12.53 -1.27 -5.44
C VAL A 184 -13.00 0.16 -5.20
N CYS A 185 -13.76 0.73 -6.15
CA CYS A 185 -14.24 2.10 -6.03
C CYS A 185 -15.24 2.27 -4.87
N ALA A 186 -16.13 1.29 -4.68
CA ALA A 186 -17.07 1.32 -3.55
C ALA A 186 -16.35 1.32 -2.20
N TRP A 187 -15.22 0.60 -2.08
CA TRP A 187 -14.40 0.64 -0.86
C TRP A 187 -13.62 1.94 -0.71
N ILE A 188 -13.12 2.53 -1.80
CA ILE A 188 -12.49 3.86 -1.77
C ILE A 188 -13.50 4.90 -1.30
N GLU A 189 -14.72 4.89 -1.85
CA GLU A 189 -15.82 5.80 -1.45
C GLU A 189 -16.21 5.59 0.02
N LYS A 190 -16.36 4.33 0.46
CA LYS A 190 -16.72 3.99 1.84
C LYS A 190 -15.67 4.49 2.85
N LEU A 191 -14.40 4.48 2.46
CA LEU A 191 -13.26 4.93 3.27
C LEU A 191 -12.88 6.39 2.99
N ALA A 192 -13.73 7.20 2.35
CA ALA A 192 -13.44 8.60 2.01
C ALA A 192 -12.88 9.37 3.22
N GLY A 193 -11.74 10.05 3.03
CA GLY A 193 -11.02 10.76 4.08
C GLY A 193 -10.23 9.89 5.06
N ARG A 194 -10.27 8.56 4.90
CA ARG A 194 -9.59 7.57 5.76
C ARG A 194 -8.55 6.72 5.02
N ILE A 195 -8.18 7.06 3.78
CA ILE A 195 -7.13 6.40 3.01
C ILE A 195 -5.93 7.35 2.93
N ASP A 196 -4.91 7.11 3.74
CA ASP A 196 -3.68 7.88 3.65
C ASP A 196 -2.82 7.39 2.48
N ILE A 197 -2.81 6.09 2.22
CA ILE A 197 -2.05 5.48 1.13
C ILE A 197 -2.97 4.52 0.35
N LEU A 198 -3.01 4.66 -0.97
CA LEU A 198 -3.62 3.69 -1.87
C LEU A 198 -2.53 2.85 -2.53
N HIS A 199 -2.54 1.53 -2.31
CA HIS A 199 -1.71 0.64 -3.09
C HIS A 199 -2.30 0.45 -4.47
N LEU A 200 -1.59 0.96 -5.46
CA LEU A 200 -1.85 0.70 -6.86
C LEU A 200 -1.25 -0.66 -7.19
N LYS A 201 -2.09 -1.67 -7.29
CA LYS A 201 -1.70 -3.06 -7.51
C LYS A 201 -2.73 -3.72 -8.42
N ASP A 202 -2.29 -4.18 -9.59
CA ASP A 202 -3.19 -4.71 -10.60
C ASP A 202 -3.27 -6.24 -10.55
N ILE A 203 -4.37 -6.78 -11.07
CA ILE A 203 -4.65 -8.20 -11.11
C ILE A 203 -5.24 -8.59 -12.46
N THR A 204 -4.76 -9.70 -13.00
CA THR A 204 -5.26 -10.31 -14.22
C THR A 204 -5.62 -11.77 -13.98
N VAL A 205 -6.18 -12.41 -14.99
CA VAL A 205 -6.44 -13.85 -15.00
C VAL A 205 -5.63 -14.49 -16.11
N VAL A 206 -4.89 -15.53 -15.76
CA VAL A 206 -4.04 -16.27 -16.70
C VAL A 206 -4.51 -17.71 -16.88
N ASN A 207 -4.26 -18.26 -18.06
CA ASN A 207 -4.47 -19.67 -18.35
C ASN A 207 -3.11 -20.37 -18.40
N GLU A 208 -2.78 -21.12 -17.38
CA GLU A 208 -1.56 -21.92 -17.31
C GLU A 208 -1.91 -23.41 -17.46
N ASN A 209 -1.66 -23.95 -18.65
CA ASN A 209 -1.93 -25.35 -18.97
C ASN A 209 -3.38 -25.80 -18.70
N GLY A 210 -4.36 -24.94 -19.01
CA GLY A 210 -5.78 -25.20 -18.78
C GLY A 210 -6.29 -24.84 -17.39
N ARG A 211 -5.42 -24.41 -16.49
CA ARG A 211 -5.80 -23.88 -15.17
C ARG A 211 -5.92 -22.37 -15.23
N ILE A 212 -7.09 -21.87 -14.91
CA ILE A 212 -7.39 -20.43 -14.85
C ILE A 212 -7.13 -19.93 -13.43
N THR A 213 -6.20 -18.99 -13.28
CA THR A 213 -5.82 -18.43 -11.97
C THR A 213 -5.69 -16.92 -11.99
N PRO A 214 -6.12 -16.21 -10.93
CA PRO A 214 -5.76 -14.79 -10.74
C PRO A 214 -4.26 -14.65 -10.55
N ARG A 215 -3.69 -13.57 -11.09
CA ARG A 215 -2.26 -13.25 -10.96
C ARG A 215 -2.05 -11.74 -10.92
N MET A 216 -1.18 -11.27 -10.04
CA MET A 216 -0.72 -9.88 -10.05
C MET A 216 0.03 -9.57 -11.34
N THR A 217 -0.07 -8.33 -11.78
CA THR A 217 0.60 -7.86 -12.99
C THR A 217 0.91 -6.36 -12.86
N GLU A 218 1.58 -5.80 -13.86
CA GLU A 218 1.89 -4.38 -13.96
C GLU A 218 0.60 -3.56 -14.07
N ILE A 219 0.64 -2.35 -13.52
CA ILE A 219 -0.50 -1.42 -13.61
C ILE A 219 -0.85 -1.17 -15.08
N GLY A 220 -2.12 -1.39 -15.41
CA GLY A 220 -2.65 -1.25 -16.77
C GLY A 220 -2.55 -2.51 -17.64
N ASN A 221 -1.84 -3.54 -17.18
CA ASN A 221 -1.81 -4.85 -17.85
C ASN A 221 -2.84 -5.83 -17.27
N GLY A 222 -3.53 -5.44 -16.20
CA GLY A 222 -4.57 -6.24 -15.55
C GLY A 222 -5.98 -5.87 -15.97
N ASN A 223 -6.92 -6.23 -15.13
CA ASN A 223 -8.35 -6.08 -15.39
C ASN A 223 -9.00 -4.97 -14.56
N LEU A 224 -8.23 -4.21 -13.77
CA LEU A 224 -8.78 -3.12 -12.97
C LEU A 224 -9.02 -1.86 -13.82
N GLU A 225 -10.12 -1.17 -13.54
CA GLU A 225 -10.54 0.05 -14.25
C GLU A 225 -9.81 1.30 -13.71
N TRP A 226 -8.56 1.48 -14.08
CA TRP A 226 -7.65 2.49 -13.50
C TRP A 226 -8.16 3.91 -13.62
N ASN A 227 -8.79 4.30 -14.74
CA ASN A 227 -9.37 5.63 -14.89
C ASN A 227 -10.43 5.91 -13.81
N ARG A 228 -11.29 4.93 -13.53
CA ARG A 228 -12.32 5.03 -12.50
C ARG A 228 -11.69 5.04 -11.11
N ILE A 229 -10.76 4.12 -10.84
CA ILE A 229 -10.09 3.99 -9.53
C ILE A 229 -9.36 5.28 -9.16
N LEU A 230 -8.51 5.81 -10.05
CA LEU A 230 -7.71 7.01 -9.79
C LEU A 230 -8.59 8.25 -9.61
N LYS A 231 -9.64 8.39 -10.41
CA LYS A 231 -10.63 9.46 -10.26
C LYS A 231 -11.33 9.39 -8.91
N THR A 232 -11.86 8.22 -8.54
CA THR A 232 -12.52 8.02 -7.25
C THR A 232 -11.57 8.32 -6.09
N ALA A 233 -10.30 7.90 -6.19
CA ALA A 233 -9.29 8.15 -5.18
C ALA A 233 -8.97 9.66 -5.02
N GLU A 234 -8.87 10.41 -6.10
CA GLU A 234 -8.69 11.87 -6.06
C GLU A 234 -9.90 12.56 -5.41
N GLU A 235 -11.12 12.21 -5.84
CA GLU A 235 -12.36 12.79 -5.34
C GLU A 235 -12.60 12.51 -3.84
N THR A 236 -12.10 11.39 -3.33
CA THR A 236 -12.24 10.99 -1.91
C THR A 236 -11.08 11.42 -1.03
N GLY A 237 -10.06 12.09 -1.59
CA GLY A 237 -8.97 12.70 -0.84
C GLY A 237 -7.86 11.74 -0.42
N VAL A 238 -7.59 10.70 -1.22
CA VAL A 238 -6.39 9.85 -1.06
C VAL A 238 -5.13 10.70 -1.14
N LYS A 239 -4.18 10.48 -0.20
CA LYS A 239 -3.00 11.35 -0.07
C LYS A 239 -1.80 10.86 -0.87
N HIS A 240 -1.53 9.55 -0.85
CA HIS A 240 -0.37 8.94 -1.49
C HIS A 240 -0.78 7.76 -2.37
N TYR A 241 -0.18 7.68 -3.54
CA TYR A 241 -0.43 6.67 -4.57
C TYR A 241 0.83 5.81 -4.73
N VAL A 242 0.79 4.58 -4.24
CA VAL A 242 1.98 3.75 -4.05
C VAL A 242 1.85 2.45 -4.84
N VAL A 243 2.68 2.26 -5.86
CA VAL A 243 2.72 1.01 -6.63
C VAL A 243 3.27 -0.12 -5.77
N GLU A 244 2.63 -1.29 -5.83
CA GLU A 244 3.14 -2.53 -5.28
C GLU A 244 2.92 -3.71 -6.22
N GLN A 245 3.90 -4.59 -6.30
CA GLN A 245 3.79 -5.89 -6.97
C GLN A 245 4.62 -6.92 -6.21
N ASP A 246 4.00 -8.01 -5.74
CA ASP A 246 4.68 -8.97 -4.85
C ASP A 246 5.45 -10.05 -5.62
N GLY A 247 5.21 -10.17 -6.92
CA GLY A 247 5.84 -11.18 -7.76
C GLY A 247 5.29 -11.19 -9.19
N PHE A 248 5.63 -12.25 -9.94
CA PHE A 248 5.26 -12.40 -11.34
C PHE A 248 5.75 -11.25 -12.24
N PHE A 249 6.99 -10.82 -11.98
CA PHE A 249 7.60 -9.72 -12.72
C PHE A 249 7.97 -10.11 -14.14
N LEU A 250 8.02 -9.13 -15.04
CA LEU A 250 8.48 -9.25 -16.42
C LEU A 250 9.95 -9.71 -16.53
N ASP A 251 10.38 -10.02 -17.73
CA ASP A 251 11.78 -10.26 -18.10
C ASP A 251 12.51 -11.23 -17.16
N GLY A 252 11.95 -12.41 -16.93
CA GLY A 252 12.58 -13.42 -16.09
C GLY A 252 12.52 -13.09 -14.61
N ASN A 253 11.42 -12.48 -14.16
CA ASN A 253 11.17 -12.06 -12.79
C ASN A 253 12.02 -10.83 -12.36
N ASN A 254 12.19 -9.88 -13.25
CA ASN A 254 12.89 -8.62 -13.00
C ASN A 254 11.93 -7.53 -12.47
N PRO A 255 11.98 -7.16 -11.18
CA PRO A 255 11.06 -6.18 -10.63
C PRO A 255 11.18 -4.80 -11.28
N PHE A 256 12.37 -4.40 -11.72
CA PHE A 256 12.55 -3.09 -12.34
C PHE A 256 11.88 -2.99 -13.72
N ALA A 257 11.78 -4.09 -14.48
CA ALA A 257 11.04 -4.09 -15.74
C ALA A 257 9.54 -3.84 -15.50
N SER A 258 8.95 -4.53 -14.52
CA SER A 258 7.55 -4.37 -14.13
C SER A 258 7.26 -2.99 -13.53
N LEU A 259 8.13 -2.49 -12.64
CA LEU A 259 7.98 -1.16 -12.05
C LEU A 259 8.09 -0.05 -13.10
N LYS A 260 8.98 -0.22 -14.10
CA LYS A 260 9.06 0.72 -15.23
C LYS A 260 7.79 0.73 -16.07
N ALA A 261 7.22 -0.44 -16.39
CA ALA A 261 5.97 -0.55 -17.13
C ALA A 261 4.80 0.10 -16.37
N SER A 262 4.69 -0.15 -15.06
CA SER A 262 3.68 0.48 -14.20
C SER A 262 3.83 2.00 -14.15
N ALA A 263 5.06 2.51 -14.00
CA ALA A 263 5.33 3.95 -13.99
C ALA A 263 5.00 4.61 -15.34
N ASP A 264 5.34 3.96 -16.46
CA ASP A 264 5.04 4.47 -17.80
C ASP A 264 3.52 4.57 -18.05
N TYR A 265 2.75 3.56 -17.61
CA TYR A 265 1.30 3.59 -17.68
C TYR A 265 0.69 4.73 -16.83
N LEU A 266 1.22 4.95 -15.63
CA LEU A 266 0.72 5.96 -14.69
C LEU A 266 1.15 7.38 -15.02
N LYS A 267 2.19 7.57 -15.83
CA LYS A 267 2.76 8.89 -16.16
C LYS A 267 1.73 9.93 -16.64
N PRO A 268 0.74 9.61 -17.50
CA PRO A 268 -0.27 10.58 -17.91
C PRO A 268 -1.18 11.09 -16.79
N PHE A 269 -1.28 10.37 -15.68
CA PHE A 269 -2.12 10.73 -14.53
C PHE A 269 -1.38 11.59 -13.48
N ILE A 270 -0.09 11.82 -13.65
CA ILE A 270 0.74 12.63 -12.74
C ILE A 270 0.67 14.11 -13.16
N LYS A 271 0.36 15.01 -12.18
CA LYS A 271 0.26 16.49 -12.34
C LYS A 271 1.60 17.14 -12.57
#